data_f6b4bc58f5ef3a2d2ca769bb4670d0db
#
_entry.id   f6b4bc58f5ef3a2d2ca769bb4670d0db
#
_cell.length_a   1.000
_cell.length_b   1.000
_cell.length_c   1.000
_cell.angle_alpha   90.00
_cell.angle_beta   90.00
_cell.angle_gamma   90.00
#
_symmetry.space_group_name_H-M   'P 1'
#
loop_
_entity.id
_entity.type
_entity.pdbx_description
1 polymer ?
#
loop_
_entity_poly.entity_id
_entity_poly.type
_entity_poly.pdbx_seq_one_letter_code
_entity_poly.pdbx_strand_id
1 'polypeptide(L)' 'MNIVERLEEKVARQEQKVAKESEKLKTYKEQLETAMFATFIRRQSVCQMSFTVALDLAFGKEPELDLPENRNEEEIV' A
#
# COMPACT_ATOMS: atom_id res chain seq x y z
N MET A 1 -31.70 4.58 -30.97
CA MET A 1 -30.42 4.03 -30.48
C MET A 1 -30.40 2.53 -30.70
N ASN A 2 -29.34 2.04 -31.30
CA ASN A 2 -29.28 0.60 -31.56
C ASN A 2 -28.67 -0.13 -30.37
N ILE A 3 -28.63 -1.45 -30.43
CA ILE A 3 -28.17 -2.26 -29.29
C ILE A 3 -26.69 -2.03 -28.99
N VAL A 4 -25.90 -1.79 -30.04
CA VAL A 4 -24.47 -1.56 -29.85
C VAL A 4 -24.24 -0.30 -29.07
N GLU A 5 -24.93 0.78 -29.44
CA GLU A 5 -24.78 2.06 -28.74
C GLU A 5 -25.21 1.96 -27.28
N ARG A 6 -26.29 1.21 -27.03
CA ARG A 6 -26.74 1.04 -25.64
C ARG A 6 -25.73 0.27 -24.82
N LEU A 7 -25.12 -0.75 -25.40
CA LEU A 7 -24.11 -1.52 -24.70
C LEU A 7 -22.84 -0.71 -24.48
N GLU A 8 -22.48 0.12 -25.46
CA GLU A 8 -21.34 1.00 -25.30
C GLU A 8 -21.53 1.97 -24.13
N GLU A 9 -22.74 2.50 -23.99
CA GLU A 9 -23.06 3.36 -22.88
C GLU A 9 -22.95 2.64 -21.53
N LYS A 10 -23.45 1.41 -21.49
CA LYS A 10 -23.36 0.62 -20.27
C LYS A 10 -21.93 0.36 -19.90
N VAL A 11 -21.10 0.02 -20.87
CA VAL A 11 -19.69 -0.21 -20.64
C VAL A 11 -19.02 1.04 -20.09
N ALA A 12 -19.28 2.18 -20.74
CA ALA A 12 -18.67 3.44 -20.30
C ALA A 12 -19.05 3.77 -18.86
N ARG A 13 -20.32 3.60 -18.50
CA ARG A 13 -20.77 3.88 -17.15
C ARG A 13 -20.15 2.93 -16.15
N GLN A 14 -20.02 1.67 -16.52
CA GLN A 14 -19.43 0.67 -15.64
C GLN A 14 -17.94 0.95 -15.43
N GLU A 15 -17.26 1.37 -16.49
CA GLU A 15 -15.85 1.73 -16.38
C GLU A 15 -15.63 2.90 -15.43
N GLN A 16 -16.52 3.90 -15.49
CA GLN A 16 -16.44 5.02 -14.56
C GLN A 16 -16.66 4.56 -13.12
N LYS A 17 -17.61 3.66 -12.92
CA LYS A 17 -17.89 3.12 -11.60
C LYS A 17 -16.69 2.37 -11.04
N VAL A 18 -16.09 1.52 -11.87
CA VAL A 18 -14.93 0.75 -11.48
C VAL A 18 -13.77 1.69 -11.12
N ALA A 19 -13.57 2.73 -11.94
CA ALA A 19 -12.49 3.68 -11.67
C ALA A 19 -12.69 4.38 -10.32
N LYS A 20 -13.92 4.78 -10.01
CA LYS A 20 -14.21 5.42 -8.72
C LYS A 20 -14.00 4.46 -7.56
N GLU A 21 -14.44 3.22 -7.71
CA GLU A 21 -14.28 2.23 -6.65
C GLU A 21 -12.80 1.89 -6.44
N SER A 22 -12.02 1.85 -7.51
CA SER A 22 -10.59 1.63 -7.41
C SER A 22 -9.90 2.75 -6.63
N GLU A 23 -10.31 4.00 -6.90
CA GLU A 23 -9.77 5.14 -6.17
C GLU A 23 -10.10 5.06 -4.68
N LYS A 24 -11.32 4.68 -4.36
CA LYS A 24 -11.72 4.51 -2.97
C LYS A 24 -10.90 3.44 -2.29
N LEU A 25 -10.70 2.31 -2.97
CA LEU A 25 -9.92 1.22 -2.40
C LEU A 25 -8.49 1.68 -2.11
N LYS A 26 -7.90 2.40 -3.05
CA LYS A 26 -6.55 2.93 -2.87
C LYS A 26 -6.48 3.85 -1.65
N THR A 27 -7.45 4.75 -1.53
CA THR A 27 -7.50 5.68 -0.42
C THR A 27 -7.63 4.95 0.92
N TYR A 28 -8.53 3.97 0.98
CA TYR A 28 -8.72 3.21 2.21
C TYR A 28 -7.49 2.40 2.58
N LYS A 29 -6.80 1.83 1.59
CA LYS A 29 -5.56 1.11 1.85
C LYS A 29 -4.49 2.05 2.42
N GLU A 30 -4.38 3.24 1.87
CA GLU A 30 -3.42 4.23 2.37
C GLU A 30 -3.76 4.65 3.79
N GLN A 31 -5.06 4.84 4.08
CA GLN A 31 -5.49 5.18 5.42
C GLN A 31 -5.18 4.06 6.41
N LEU A 32 -5.40 2.83 5.99
CA LEU A 32 -5.09 1.68 6.83
C LEU A 32 -3.60 1.62 7.15
N GLU A 33 -2.77 1.77 6.14
CA GLU A 33 -1.32 1.72 6.34
C GLU A 33 -0.85 2.84 7.27
N THR A 34 -1.39 4.03 7.09
CA THR A 34 -1.06 5.16 7.95
C THR A 34 -1.46 4.88 9.40
N ALA A 35 -2.65 4.33 9.59
CA ALA A 35 -3.14 4.02 10.93
C ALA A 35 -2.32 2.91 11.57
N MET A 36 -1.93 1.92 10.80
CA MET A 36 -1.10 0.83 11.31
C MET A 36 0.26 1.34 11.74
N PHE A 37 0.87 2.19 10.92
CA PHE A 37 2.16 2.76 11.27
C PHE A 37 2.05 3.64 12.52
N ALA A 38 1.03 4.48 12.58
CA ALA A 38 0.83 5.35 13.75
C ALA A 38 0.63 4.53 15.02
N THR A 39 -0.09 3.42 14.91
CA THR A 39 -0.30 2.54 16.05
C THR A 39 1.01 1.90 16.50
N PHE A 40 1.82 1.47 15.54
CA PHE A 40 3.12 0.88 15.86
C PHE A 40 4.00 1.90 16.59
N ILE A 41 4.07 3.12 16.07
CA ILE A 41 4.90 4.17 16.68
C ILE A 41 4.42 4.48 18.08
N ARG A 42 3.10 4.55 18.29
CA ARG A 42 2.57 4.83 19.61
C ARG A 42 2.94 3.75 20.61
N ARG A 43 2.84 2.49 20.20
CA ARG A 43 3.17 1.38 21.09
C ARG A 43 4.67 1.32 21.37
N GLN A 44 5.45 1.60 20.35
CA GLN A 44 6.90 1.67 20.53
C GLN A 44 7.27 2.73 21.58
N SER A 45 6.63 3.91 21.51
CA SER A 45 6.90 4.97 22.45
C SER A 45 6.50 4.58 23.87
N VAL A 46 5.35 3.94 24.02
CA VAL A 46 4.89 3.51 25.34
C VAL A 46 5.86 2.49 25.94
N CYS A 47 6.42 1.61 25.12
CA CYS A 47 7.38 0.63 25.60
C CYS A 47 8.79 1.17 25.73
N GLN A 48 9.01 2.41 25.33
CA GLN A 48 10.30 3.10 25.47
C GLN A 48 11.44 2.37 24.75
N MET A 49 11.14 1.80 23.60
CA MET A 49 12.16 1.12 22.81
C MET A 49 12.33 1.83 21.48
N SER A 50 13.52 1.68 20.90
CA SER A 50 13.79 2.31 19.60
C SER A 50 12.97 1.62 18.52
N PHE A 51 12.81 2.32 17.40
CA PHE A 51 12.05 1.78 16.28
C PHE A 51 12.65 0.47 15.78
N THR A 52 13.98 0.43 15.67
CA THR A 52 14.66 -0.77 15.19
C THR A 52 14.44 -1.96 16.12
N VAL A 53 14.55 -1.71 17.42
CA VAL A 53 14.33 -2.78 18.39
C VAL A 53 12.90 -3.28 18.34
N ALA A 54 11.94 -2.36 18.19
CA ALA A 54 10.54 -2.72 18.10
C ALA A 54 10.27 -3.58 16.86
N LEU A 55 10.89 -3.23 15.74
CA LEU A 55 10.77 -4.02 14.53
C LEU A 55 11.33 -5.42 14.71
N ASP A 56 12.51 -5.51 15.33
CA ASP A 56 13.15 -6.81 15.56
C ASP A 56 12.29 -7.71 16.45
N LEU A 57 11.68 -7.11 17.47
CA LEU A 57 10.82 -7.89 18.36
C LEU A 57 9.54 -8.36 17.68
N ALA A 58 8.99 -7.52 16.82
CA ALA A 58 7.72 -7.83 16.16
C ALA A 58 7.90 -8.84 15.04
N PHE A 59 8.97 -8.75 14.29
CA PHE A 59 9.14 -9.51 13.06
C PHE A 59 10.43 -10.31 13.00
N GLY A 60 11.28 -10.16 14.00
CA GLY A 60 12.60 -10.77 13.96
C GLY A 60 13.54 -9.94 13.10
N LYS A 61 14.76 -10.37 13.04
CA LYS A 61 15.75 -9.68 12.23
C LYS A 61 15.37 -9.75 10.76
N GLU A 62 15.62 -8.67 10.08
CA GLU A 62 15.36 -8.61 8.65
C GLU A 62 16.23 -9.68 7.97
N PRO A 63 15.62 -10.52 7.12
CA PRO A 63 16.42 -11.51 6.41
C PRO A 63 17.37 -10.82 5.45
N GLU A 64 18.52 -11.45 5.22
CA GLU A 64 19.43 -10.95 4.22
C GLU A 64 18.83 -11.21 2.85
N LEU A 65 18.38 -10.16 2.22
CA LEU A 65 17.80 -10.26 0.89
C LEU A 65 18.81 -9.80 -0.14
N ASP A 66 18.90 -10.52 -1.21
CA ASP A 66 19.68 -10.09 -2.35
C ASP A 66 18.87 -9.05 -3.09
N LEU A 67 18.78 -7.87 -2.50
CA LEU A 67 18.07 -6.78 -3.15
C LEU A 67 18.94 -6.22 -4.25
N PRO A 68 18.41 -6.00 -5.34
CA PRO A 68 19.14 -5.31 -6.39
C PRO A 68 19.49 -3.94 -5.93
N GLU A 69 19.99 -3.67 -5.22
CA GLU A 69 20.12 -2.67 -4.53
C GLU A 69 20.63 -1.85 -4.78
N ASN A 70 20.27 -2.14 -4.73
CA ASN A 70 20.50 -1.88 -4.64
C ASN A 70 20.88 -1.63 -5.27
N ARG A 71 21.12 -1.61 -5.59
CA ARG A 71 21.39 -1.69 -5.93
C ARG A 71 21.44 -1.20 -6.52
N ASN A 72 21.71 -0.82 -6.77
CA ASN A 72 21.69 -0.45 -6.90
C ASN A 72 21.72 0.11 -7.04
N GLU A 73 21.77 0.34 -6.95
CA GLU A 73 21.79 0.64 -6.67
C GLU A 73 22.14 0.86 -7.08
N GLU A 74 22.54 0.97 -7.44
CA GLU A 74 22.76 0.94 -7.57
C GLU A 74 22.72 0.98 -8.28
N GLU A 75 22.88 1.05 -8.68
CA GLU A 75 22.66 0.85 -9.08
C GLU A 75 22.26 1.25 -9.54
N ILE A 76 22.48 1.62 -9.68
CA ILE A 76 22.09 1.92 -9.78
C ILE A 76 21.99 2.21 -10.19
N VAL A 77 22.25 2.34 -10.57
CA VAL A 77 22.17 2.33 -10.57
C VAL A 77 22.12 2.48 -10.64
#